data_d970df18cb0b2975b2d482b010cc2ac2
#
_entry.id   d970df18cb0b2975b2d482b010cc2ac2
#
_cell.length_a   1.000
_cell.length_b   1.000
_cell.length_c   1.000
_cell.angle_alpha   90.00
_cell.angle_beta   90.00
_cell.angle_gamma   90.00
#
_symmetry.space_group_name_H-M   'P 1'
#
loop_
_entity.id
_entity.type
_entity.pdbx_description
1 polymer ?
#
loop_
_entity_poly.entity_id
_entity_poly.type
_entity_poly.pdbx_seq_one_letter_code
_entity_poly.pdbx_strand_id
1 'polypeptide(L)'
;MSEKRADQTTCAAFWVKGIAETLEAAGLDIHALFEEAGLELTALSDADARFPTEGISLLWQLAVTRSSNPAVGLTNSSVVKPGSFDVVAYAMMSSANLLGSLERAVRYVDILSDAATLTLADDREGHRLILELFGGSTPSQGSASSSTL
;
A
#
# COMPACT_ATOMS: atom_id res chain seq x y z
N MET A 1 -1.92 -23.33 -12.82
CA MET A 1 -2.52 -23.19 -11.48
C MET A 1 -1.39 -22.90 -10.50
N SER A 2 -1.03 -21.63 -10.37
CA SER A 2 -0.06 -21.22 -9.35
C SER A 2 -0.86 -20.77 -8.14
N GLU A 3 -0.94 -21.62 -7.15
CA GLU A 3 -1.23 -21.23 -5.78
C GLU A 3 -0.06 -20.33 -5.35
N LYS A 4 -0.23 -19.02 -5.53
CA LYS A 4 0.71 -18.01 -5.08
C LYS A 4 0.70 -18.10 -3.55
N ARG A 5 1.71 -18.74 -2.99
CA ARG A 5 1.84 -18.92 -1.55
C ARG A 5 1.74 -17.54 -0.90
N ALA A 6 0.74 -17.36 -0.04
CA ALA A 6 0.56 -16.17 0.78
C ALA A 6 1.83 -15.84 1.62
N ASP A 7 2.70 -16.80 1.76
CA ASP A 7 3.93 -16.81 2.57
C ASP A 7 5.14 -16.08 1.93
N GLN A 8 4.98 -15.47 0.73
CA GLN A 8 6.11 -14.85 0.02
C GLN A 8 5.73 -13.54 -0.73
N THR A 9 4.61 -12.92 -0.38
CA THR A 9 4.26 -11.62 -0.97
C THR A 9 5.10 -10.51 -0.38
N THR A 10 5.47 -9.54 -1.21
CA THR A 10 6.38 -8.45 -0.85
C THR A 10 5.90 -7.09 -1.34
N CYS A 11 6.39 -6.03 -0.71
CA CYS A 11 6.18 -4.63 -1.11
C CYS A 11 7.51 -3.98 -1.47
N ALA A 12 7.50 -3.08 -2.44
CA ALA A 12 8.69 -2.32 -2.85
C ALA A 12 9.12 -1.33 -1.77
N ALA A 13 10.44 -1.10 -1.66
CA ALA A 13 11.03 -0.22 -0.65
C ALA A 13 10.47 1.20 -0.70
N PHE A 14 10.27 1.77 -1.89
CA PHE A 14 9.73 3.13 -2.03
C PHE A 14 8.28 3.24 -1.50
N TRP A 15 7.46 2.18 -1.63
CA TRP A 15 6.13 2.12 -1.05
C TRP A 15 6.19 2.06 0.48
N VAL A 16 7.06 1.22 1.02
CA VAL A 16 7.28 1.10 2.47
C VAL A 16 7.86 2.38 3.07
N LYS A 17 8.71 3.09 2.31
CA LYS A 17 9.21 4.41 2.69
C LYS A 17 8.07 5.43 2.86
N GLY A 18 7.09 5.45 1.95
CA GLY A 18 5.89 6.27 2.08
C GLY A 18 5.07 5.94 3.33
N ILE A 19 4.98 4.66 3.69
CA ILE A 19 4.36 4.22 4.95
C ILE A 19 5.14 4.79 6.15
N ALA A 20 6.47 4.63 6.17
CA ALA A 20 7.32 5.13 7.24
C ALA A 20 7.17 6.65 7.43
N GLU A 21 7.23 7.43 6.35
CA GLU A 21 7.02 8.89 6.38
C GLU A 21 5.63 9.27 6.93
N THR A 22 4.59 8.50 6.58
CA THR A 22 3.23 8.73 7.08
C THR A 22 3.15 8.50 8.60
N LEU A 23 3.75 7.42 9.08
CA LEU A 23 3.74 7.07 10.50
C LEU A 23 4.61 8.03 11.33
N GLU A 24 5.75 8.46 10.81
CA GLU A 24 6.60 9.47 11.42
C GLU A 24 5.87 10.83 11.53
N ALA A 25 5.18 11.24 10.47
CA ALA A 25 4.35 12.45 10.48
C ALA A 25 3.17 12.37 11.47
N ALA A 26 2.73 11.16 11.81
CA ALA A 26 1.76 10.91 12.89
C ALA A 26 2.38 10.92 14.30
N GLY A 27 3.68 11.19 14.41
CA GLY A 27 4.41 11.27 15.69
C GLY A 27 4.84 9.94 16.27
N LEU A 28 4.87 8.88 15.47
CA LEU A 28 5.28 7.54 15.89
C LEU A 28 6.80 7.33 15.72
N ASP A 29 7.39 6.57 16.62
CA ASP A 29 8.80 6.16 16.55
C ASP A 29 8.97 5.03 15.52
N ILE A 30 9.48 5.40 14.34
CA ILE A 30 9.66 4.49 13.22
C ILE A 30 10.72 3.42 13.51
N HIS A 31 11.81 3.78 14.21
CA HIS A 31 12.85 2.83 14.57
C HIS A 31 12.29 1.68 15.42
N ALA A 32 11.57 2.02 16.47
CA ALA A 32 10.96 1.04 17.36
C ALA A 32 9.88 0.21 16.65
N LEU A 33 9.09 0.82 15.75
CA LEU A 33 8.06 0.12 14.98
C LEU A 33 8.66 -0.90 14.00
N PHE A 34 9.71 -0.52 13.27
CA PHE A 34 10.38 -1.41 12.31
C PHE A 34 11.07 -2.57 13.01
N GLU A 35 11.76 -2.30 14.13
CA GLU A 35 12.41 -3.32 14.94
C GLU A 35 11.39 -4.36 15.44
N GLU A 36 10.27 -3.93 16.02
CA GLU A 36 9.22 -4.84 16.48
C GLU A 36 8.52 -5.59 15.35
N ALA A 37 8.38 -4.97 14.19
CA ALA A 37 7.81 -5.61 13.00
C ALA A 37 8.78 -6.59 12.31
N GLY A 38 10.04 -6.67 12.80
CA GLY A 38 11.09 -7.49 12.19
C GLY A 38 11.51 -7.00 10.81
N LEU A 39 11.40 -5.68 10.56
CA LEU A 39 11.77 -5.04 9.31
C LEU A 39 13.05 -4.22 9.48
N GLU A 40 13.92 -4.26 8.47
CA GLU A 40 15.17 -3.52 8.50
C GLU A 40 14.98 -2.11 7.92
N LEU A 41 15.02 -1.09 8.78
CA LEU A 41 14.81 0.30 8.39
C LEU A 41 15.86 0.79 7.38
N THR A 42 17.11 0.33 7.50
CA THR A 42 18.23 0.70 6.61
C THR A 42 17.99 0.24 5.16
N ALA A 43 17.25 -0.85 4.97
CA ALA A 43 16.89 -1.36 3.65
C ALA A 43 15.98 -0.40 2.84
N LEU A 44 15.35 0.60 3.48
CA LEU A 44 14.59 1.63 2.78
C LEU A 44 15.46 2.52 1.86
N SER A 45 16.79 2.50 2.05
CA SER A 45 17.73 3.24 1.22
C SER A 45 18.09 2.49 -0.08
N ASP A 46 17.77 1.21 -0.16
CA ASP A 46 17.99 0.39 -1.35
C ASP A 46 16.71 0.40 -2.21
N ALA A 47 16.82 0.94 -3.43
CA ALA A 47 15.70 1.05 -4.36
C ALA A 47 15.15 -0.30 -4.81
N ASP A 48 15.98 -1.34 -4.80
CA ASP A 48 15.63 -2.70 -5.23
C ASP A 48 15.15 -3.57 -4.07
N ALA A 49 15.23 -3.08 -2.83
CA ALA A 49 14.80 -3.84 -1.67
C ALA A 49 13.27 -4.07 -1.67
N ARG A 50 12.90 -5.24 -1.18
CA ARG A 50 11.51 -5.63 -1.01
C ARG A 50 11.28 -6.10 0.43
N PHE A 51 10.13 -5.73 0.97
CA PHE A 51 9.74 -6.00 2.34
C PHE A 51 8.64 -7.05 2.40
N PRO A 52 8.71 -8.03 3.30
CA PRO A 52 7.67 -9.03 3.43
C PRO A 52 6.35 -8.40 3.87
N THR A 53 5.26 -8.77 3.23
CA THR A 53 3.92 -8.23 3.50
C THR A 53 3.45 -8.50 4.94
N GLU A 54 3.86 -9.63 5.53
CA GLU A 54 3.58 -9.93 6.93
C GLU A 54 4.17 -8.88 7.88
N GLY A 55 5.43 -8.50 7.66
CA GLY A 55 6.08 -7.44 8.43
C GLY A 55 5.36 -6.10 8.28
N ILE A 56 4.91 -5.77 7.07
CA ILE A 56 4.12 -4.55 6.83
C ILE A 56 2.76 -4.60 7.55
N SER A 57 2.11 -5.76 7.55
CA SER A 57 0.84 -5.95 8.28
C SER A 57 1.03 -5.75 9.79
N LEU A 58 2.11 -6.31 10.34
CA LEU A 58 2.45 -6.13 11.75
C LEU A 58 2.81 -4.67 12.06
N LEU A 59 3.55 -4.00 11.18
CA LEU A 59 3.88 -2.57 11.29
C LEU A 59 2.62 -1.71 11.45
N TRP A 60 1.59 -1.97 10.62
CA TRP A 60 0.30 -1.27 10.72
C TRP A 60 -0.45 -1.57 12.01
N GLN A 61 -0.47 -2.83 12.47
CA GLN A 61 -1.10 -3.22 13.74
C GLN A 61 -0.44 -2.51 14.93
N LEU A 62 0.89 -2.47 14.94
CA LEU A 62 1.67 -1.75 15.98
C LEU A 62 1.39 -0.24 15.93
N ALA A 63 1.33 0.34 14.73
CA ALA A 63 1.04 1.76 14.56
C ALA A 63 -0.35 2.13 15.09
N VAL A 64 -1.39 1.34 14.76
CA VAL A 64 -2.74 1.53 15.29
C VAL A 64 -2.77 1.42 16.82
N THR A 65 -2.10 0.41 17.36
CA THR A 65 -2.04 0.18 18.82
C THR A 65 -1.37 1.34 19.55
N ARG A 66 -0.22 1.82 19.04
CA ARG A 66 0.55 2.90 19.67
C ARG A 66 -0.08 4.27 19.53
N SER A 67 -0.70 4.53 18.38
CA SER A 67 -1.41 5.81 18.16
C SER A 67 -2.78 5.86 18.80
N SER A 68 -3.34 4.69 19.20
CA SER A 68 -4.76 4.56 19.59
C SER A 68 -5.73 5.11 18.54
N ASN A 69 -5.30 5.15 17.28
CA ASN A 69 -6.06 5.70 16.17
C ASN A 69 -6.16 4.67 15.03
N PRO A 70 -7.32 4.04 14.81
CA PRO A 70 -7.50 3.06 13.73
C PRO A 70 -7.36 3.67 12.33
N ALA A 71 -7.45 5.00 12.22
CA ALA A 71 -7.30 5.75 10.97
C ALA A 71 -5.92 6.41 10.82
N VAL A 72 -4.89 5.95 11.56
CA VAL A 72 -3.56 6.58 11.56
C VAL A 72 -2.95 6.73 10.15
N GLY A 73 -3.21 5.78 9.25
CA GLY A 73 -2.76 5.84 7.86
C GLY A 73 -3.50 6.86 6.98
N LEU A 74 -4.63 7.41 7.45
CA LEU A 74 -5.45 8.38 6.71
C LEU A 74 -5.29 9.81 7.24
N THR A 75 -4.62 9.99 8.36
CA THR A 75 -4.56 11.27 9.07
C THR A 75 -3.71 12.32 8.39
N ASN A 76 -2.83 11.94 7.47
CA ASN A 76 -1.88 12.87 6.88
C ASN A 76 -1.70 12.65 5.36
N SER A 77 -2.77 12.88 4.60
CA SER A 77 -2.75 12.76 3.13
C SER A 77 -1.75 13.72 2.44
N SER A 78 -1.27 14.76 3.13
CA SER A 78 -0.28 15.70 2.60
C SER A 78 1.13 15.10 2.47
N VAL A 79 1.39 13.97 3.14
CA VAL A 79 2.68 13.25 3.04
C VAL A 79 2.77 12.44 1.74
N VAL A 80 1.63 12.03 1.19
CA VAL A 80 1.59 11.29 -0.07
C VAL A 80 1.94 12.22 -1.22
N LYS A 81 3.18 12.12 -1.69
CA LYS A 81 3.68 12.87 -2.84
C LYS A 81 3.70 11.98 -4.09
N PRO A 82 3.62 12.55 -5.31
CA PRO A 82 3.78 11.76 -6.53
C PRO A 82 5.03 10.87 -6.53
N GLY A 83 6.15 11.35 -5.97
CA GLY A 83 7.38 10.58 -5.83
C GLY A 83 7.29 9.38 -4.89
N SER A 84 6.27 9.28 -4.03
CA SER A 84 6.05 8.12 -3.17
C SER A 84 5.56 6.88 -3.92
N PHE A 85 5.10 7.04 -5.15
CA PHE A 85 4.65 5.95 -6.04
C PHE A 85 5.59 5.74 -7.23
N ASP A 86 6.73 6.44 -7.23
CA ASP A 86 7.79 6.34 -8.23
C ASP A 86 7.27 6.33 -9.69
N VAL A 87 7.73 5.41 -10.50
CA VAL A 87 7.38 5.30 -11.92
C VAL A 87 5.86 5.14 -12.14
N VAL A 88 5.15 4.52 -11.21
CA VAL A 88 3.69 4.32 -11.30
C VAL A 88 2.96 5.67 -11.25
N ALA A 89 3.35 6.56 -10.34
CA ALA A 89 2.76 7.90 -10.26
C ALA A 89 3.02 8.71 -11.53
N TYR A 90 4.24 8.69 -12.05
CA TYR A 90 4.56 9.39 -13.30
C TYR A 90 3.77 8.83 -14.49
N ALA A 91 3.63 7.51 -14.58
CA ALA A 91 2.82 6.87 -15.60
C ALA A 91 1.34 7.30 -15.50
N MET A 92 0.79 7.38 -14.30
CA MET A 92 -0.57 7.86 -14.06
C MET A 92 -0.74 9.33 -14.42
N MET A 93 0.17 10.19 -13.95
CA MET A 93 0.13 11.66 -14.20
C MET A 93 0.31 12.03 -15.67
N SER A 94 1.01 11.22 -16.46
CA SER A 94 1.18 11.42 -17.90
C SER A 94 -0.03 11.02 -18.72
N SER A 95 -1.13 10.58 -18.11
CA SER A 95 -2.36 10.19 -18.79
C SER A 95 -3.21 11.40 -19.17
N ALA A 96 -3.88 11.32 -20.31
CA ALA A 96 -4.73 12.41 -20.81
C ALA A 96 -6.03 12.59 -20.01
N ASN A 97 -6.46 11.56 -19.30
CA ASN A 97 -7.70 11.54 -18.51
C ASN A 97 -7.60 10.56 -17.33
N LEU A 98 -8.58 10.63 -16.42
CA LEU A 98 -8.62 9.80 -15.22
C LEU A 98 -8.71 8.30 -15.55
N LEU A 99 -9.50 7.91 -16.54
CA LEU A 99 -9.63 6.50 -16.93
C LEU A 99 -8.28 5.92 -17.36
N GLY A 100 -7.56 6.59 -18.27
CA GLY A 100 -6.22 6.17 -18.69
C GLY A 100 -5.21 6.16 -17.53
N SER A 101 -5.37 7.03 -16.53
CA SER A 101 -4.57 7.02 -15.31
C SER A 101 -4.85 5.75 -14.49
N LEU A 102 -6.12 5.39 -14.30
CA LEU A 102 -6.52 4.18 -13.56
C LEU A 102 -6.11 2.89 -14.28
N GLU A 103 -6.22 2.85 -15.60
CA GLU A 103 -5.74 1.71 -16.42
C GLU A 103 -4.23 1.47 -16.24
N ARG A 104 -3.44 2.54 -16.12
CA ARG A 104 -2.01 2.45 -15.83
C ARG A 104 -1.75 1.99 -14.40
N ALA A 105 -2.53 2.47 -13.42
CA ALA A 105 -2.45 1.98 -12.05
C ALA A 105 -2.70 0.46 -11.99
N VAL A 106 -3.75 -0.03 -12.65
CA VAL A 106 -4.06 -1.46 -12.76
C VAL A 106 -2.89 -2.24 -13.38
N ARG A 107 -2.29 -1.70 -14.44
CA ARG A 107 -1.18 -2.36 -15.14
C ARG A 107 0.09 -2.48 -14.31
N TYR A 108 0.36 -1.51 -13.46
CA TYR A 108 1.66 -1.39 -12.76
C TYR A 108 1.58 -1.61 -11.26
N VAL A 109 0.42 -1.98 -10.71
CA VAL A 109 0.27 -2.22 -9.26
C VAL A 109 1.25 -3.25 -8.72
N ASP A 110 1.59 -4.28 -9.50
CA ASP A 110 2.54 -5.33 -9.10
C ASP A 110 3.96 -4.79 -8.83
N ILE A 111 4.31 -3.61 -9.37
CA ILE A 111 5.59 -2.95 -9.05
C ILE A 111 5.58 -2.47 -7.60
N LEU A 112 4.43 -2.01 -7.10
CA LEU A 112 4.27 -1.52 -5.74
C LEU A 112 4.22 -2.69 -4.75
N SER A 113 3.36 -3.66 -5.03
CA SER A 113 3.15 -4.81 -4.16
C SER A 113 2.57 -5.97 -4.95
N ASP A 114 3.12 -7.15 -4.77
CA ASP A 114 2.57 -8.40 -5.30
C ASP A 114 1.50 -9.02 -4.38
N ALA A 115 1.25 -8.36 -3.23
CA ALA A 115 0.17 -8.71 -2.31
C ALA A 115 -1.18 -8.02 -2.65
N ALA A 116 -1.23 -7.22 -3.71
CA ALA A 116 -2.42 -6.50 -4.11
C ALA A 116 -2.76 -6.79 -5.58
N THR A 117 -4.04 -6.88 -5.88
CA THR A 117 -4.55 -6.85 -7.26
C THR A 117 -5.51 -5.69 -7.39
N LEU A 118 -5.33 -4.93 -8.46
CA LEU A 118 -6.20 -3.82 -8.80
C LEU A 118 -6.93 -4.15 -10.11
N THR A 119 -8.24 -4.06 -10.09
CA THR A 119 -9.07 -4.34 -11.25
C THR A 119 -9.98 -3.16 -11.55
N LEU A 120 -10.07 -2.79 -12.82
CA LEU A 120 -11.00 -1.78 -13.30
C LEU A 120 -12.13 -2.49 -14.04
N ALA A 121 -13.35 -2.37 -13.53
CA ALA A 121 -14.54 -2.94 -14.14
C ALA A 121 -15.44 -1.82 -14.66
N ASP A 122 -16.02 -2.04 -15.86
CA ASP A 122 -17.00 -1.15 -16.43
C ASP A 122 -18.39 -1.50 -15.89
N ASP A 123 -19.14 -0.47 -15.51
CA ASP A 123 -20.51 -0.56 -15.06
C ASP A 123 -21.36 0.39 -15.90
N ARG A 124 -22.69 0.18 -15.89
CA ARG A 124 -23.64 1.03 -16.60
C ARG A 124 -23.65 2.48 -16.09
N GLU A 125 -23.19 2.69 -14.85
CA GLU A 125 -23.16 3.98 -14.18
C GLU A 125 -21.76 4.60 -14.14
N GLY A 126 -20.72 3.90 -14.63
CA GLY A 126 -19.35 4.38 -14.63
C GLY A 126 -18.30 3.29 -14.53
N HIS A 127 -17.16 3.61 -13.91
CA HIS A 127 -16.07 2.67 -13.71
C HIS A 127 -15.93 2.33 -12.22
N ARG A 128 -15.68 1.07 -11.92
CA ARG A 128 -15.44 0.57 -10.55
C ARG A 128 -13.99 0.11 -10.43
N LEU A 129 -13.26 0.73 -9.51
CA LEU A 129 -11.91 0.28 -9.14
C LEU A 129 -12.02 -0.69 -7.95
N ILE A 130 -11.53 -1.91 -8.12
CA ILE A 130 -11.57 -2.97 -7.13
C ILE A 130 -10.14 -3.25 -6.70
N LEU A 131 -9.87 -3.11 -5.39
CA LEU A 131 -8.60 -3.49 -4.77
C LEU A 131 -8.80 -4.76 -3.95
N GLU A 132 -8.07 -5.81 -4.30
CA GLU A 132 -8.01 -7.05 -3.54
C GLU A 132 -6.62 -7.20 -2.91
N LEU A 133 -6.57 -7.48 -1.61
CA LEU A 133 -5.33 -7.67 -0.86
C LEU A 133 -5.17 -9.15 -0.51
N PHE A 134 -3.99 -9.71 -0.79
CA PHE A 134 -3.63 -11.09 -0.48
C PHE A 134 -2.63 -11.14 0.67
N GLY A 135 -2.82 -12.05 1.63
CA GLY A 135 -1.83 -12.35 2.66
C GLY A 135 -1.96 -11.60 4.00
N GLY A 136 -3.00 -10.81 4.20
CA GLY A 136 -3.34 -10.30 5.53
C GLY A 136 -4.40 -11.18 6.18
N SER A 137 -4.16 -11.69 7.39
CA SER A 137 -5.25 -12.15 8.23
C SER A 137 -6.12 -10.94 8.54
N THR A 138 -7.17 -10.75 7.76
CA THR A 138 -8.21 -9.76 8.06
C THR A 138 -8.79 -10.11 9.43
N PRO A 139 -8.77 -9.20 10.42
CA PRO A 139 -9.72 -9.35 11.51
C PRO A 139 -11.10 -9.32 10.86
N SER A 140 -11.85 -10.40 11.09
CA SER A 140 -13.23 -10.56 10.61
C SER A 140 -14.07 -9.40 11.12
N GLN A 141 -14.26 -8.39 10.30
CA GLN A 141 -15.38 -7.46 10.40
C GLN A 141 -15.54 -6.69 9.08
N GLY A 142 -16.55 -7.07 8.35
CA GLY A 142 -17.45 -6.14 7.72
C GLY A 142 -17.01 -5.48 6.42
N SER A 143 -17.70 -5.90 5.37
CA SER A 143 -18.05 -5.15 4.15
C SER A 143 -16.89 -4.54 3.34
N ALA A 144 -16.70 -5.13 2.20
CA ALA A 144 -16.05 -4.48 1.07
C ALA A 144 -16.60 -3.05 0.92
N SER A 145 -15.77 -2.06 1.22
CA SER A 145 -16.07 -0.68 0.88
C SER A 145 -15.85 -0.54 -0.62
N SER A 146 -16.91 -0.74 -1.39
CA SER A 146 -16.94 -0.27 -2.76
C SER A 146 -17.03 1.26 -2.72
N SER A 147 -15.91 1.93 -2.89
CA SER A 147 -15.91 3.36 -3.18
C SER A 147 -16.29 3.54 -4.63
N THR A 148 -17.52 3.97 -4.86
CA THR A 148 -17.99 4.46 -6.15
C THR A 148 -17.54 5.91 -6.29
N LEU A 149 -16.74 6.20 -7.28
CA LEU A 149 -16.43 7.55 -7.74
C LEU A 149 -17.38 7.94 -8.87
#